data_e0163e6949aff8f23058ca63cd63a695
#
_entry.id   e0163e6949aff8f23058ca63cd63a695
#
_cell.length_a   1.000
_cell.length_b   1.000
_cell.length_c   1.000
_cell.angle_alpha   90.00
_cell.angle_beta   90.00
_cell.angle_gamma   90.00
#
_symmetry.space_group_name_H-M   'P 1'
#
loop_
_entity.id
_entity.type
_entity.pdbx_description
1 polymer ?
#
loop_
_entity_poly.entity_id
_entity_poly.type
_entity_poly.pdbx_seq_one_letter_code
_entity_poly.pdbx_strand_id
1 'polypeptide(L)'
;MNLRRLFLTIYLSLVSTFTLSDVNNNADLFAYLIENNTSSFLISRNGDLLIDEEFRVKKSLKPMSIMFFNLFQHGFVKNRSQEDVASVQKSVVSILIGIAQQKGLVDIEKSVSTYIGKWTRLEEEKESLITIKNLLEMTSGLDVDFNYLAKPGSQWSYNTRAYSQLIFVLEKATGLQINALSSEWLFAPLLMKDTFWKERKKGPLGFRKDSSKYGLITTAEDLLKFGEFILDRGTSVADTIISDVNFLEESFTKSQNINEAYGYLWWLNNSKSHMTWDKGLSPGKLLPNVPDETILALGAGDRVLAIIPSKELILVRLGSFPNDSNFMNNLWEYIQN
;
A
#
# COMPACT_ATOMS: atom_id res chain seq x y z
N MET A 1 21.32 -17.11 -56.93
CA MET A 1 20.61 -15.81 -57.06
C MET A 1 19.41 -15.84 -56.12
N ASN A 2 19.60 -15.40 -54.87
CA ASN A 2 18.63 -15.50 -53.79
C ASN A 2 17.95 -14.15 -53.55
N LEU A 3 16.64 -14.09 -53.84
CA LEU A 3 15.79 -12.96 -53.53
C LEU A 3 15.41 -13.03 -52.01
N ARG A 4 15.96 -12.16 -51.21
CA ARG A 4 15.47 -11.93 -49.84
C ARG A 4 14.24 -11.01 -49.90
N ARG A 5 13.08 -11.55 -49.52
CA ARG A 5 11.86 -10.76 -49.31
C ARG A 5 12.01 -9.95 -48.02
N LEU A 6 11.98 -8.65 -48.16
CA LEU A 6 11.91 -7.66 -47.10
C LEU A 6 10.45 -7.57 -46.65
N PHE A 7 10.11 -8.08 -45.45
CA PHE A 7 8.82 -7.82 -44.81
C PHE A 7 8.93 -6.50 -44.06
N LEU A 8 8.33 -5.46 -44.60
CA LEU A 8 8.12 -4.19 -43.92
C LEU A 8 6.89 -4.33 -43.05
N THR A 9 7.08 -4.52 -41.73
CA THR A 9 6.00 -4.50 -40.75
C THR A 9 5.69 -3.02 -40.44
N ILE A 10 4.56 -2.53 -40.97
CA ILE A 10 4.04 -1.21 -40.63
C ILE A 10 3.40 -1.35 -39.25
N TYR A 11 4.05 -0.79 -38.22
CA TYR A 11 3.43 -0.52 -36.93
C TYR A 11 2.47 0.66 -37.12
N LEU A 12 1.17 0.39 -37.21
CA LEU A 12 0.15 1.40 -36.99
C LEU A 12 0.10 1.64 -35.48
N SER A 13 0.74 2.70 -34.99
CA SER A 13 0.46 3.26 -33.71
C SER A 13 -0.97 3.81 -33.75
N LEU A 14 -1.90 3.14 -33.08
CA LEU A 14 -3.19 3.70 -32.71
C LEU A 14 -2.91 4.84 -31.73
N VAL A 15 -2.76 6.05 -32.25
CA VAL A 15 -2.90 7.27 -31.47
C VAL A 15 -4.36 7.28 -31.05
N SER A 16 -4.65 6.99 -29.77
CA SER A 16 -5.98 7.17 -29.22
C SER A 16 -6.32 8.66 -29.37
N THR A 17 -7.24 8.96 -30.27
CA THR A 17 -7.78 10.31 -30.41
C THR A 17 -8.57 10.61 -29.15
N PHE A 18 -8.05 11.51 -28.32
CA PHE A 18 -8.78 12.11 -27.21
C PHE A 18 -10.07 12.70 -27.77
N THR A 19 -11.23 12.20 -27.32
CA THR A 19 -12.53 12.69 -27.77
C THR A 19 -13.05 13.76 -26.82
N LEU A 20 -13.99 14.59 -27.27
CA LEU A 20 -14.64 15.60 -26.41
C LEU A 20 -15.35 14.99 -25.18
N SER A 21 -15.75 13.71 -25.23
CA SER A 21 -16.29 12.96 -24.10
C SER A 21 -15.24 12.71 -23.01
N ASP A 22 -13.98 12.50 -23.37
CA ASP A 22 -12.88 12.28 -22.43
C ASP A 22 -12.54 13.56 -21.65
N VAL A 23 -12.69 14.74 -22.29
CA VAL A 23 -12.46 16.05 -21.64
C VAL A 23 -13.54 16.36 -20.61
N ASN A 24 -14.81 16.07 -20.90
CA ASN A 24 -15.90 16.30 -19.95
C ASN A 24 -15.82 15.34 -18.75
N ASN A 25 -15.51 14.06 -18.97
CA ASN A 25 -15.31 13.08 -17.89
C ASN A 25 -14.16 13.48 -16.96
N ASN A 26 -13.07 13.99 -17.49
CA ASN A 26 -11.94 14.44 -16.66
C ASN A 26 -12.28 15.68 -15.84
N ALA A 27 -13.10 16.62 -16.36
CA ALA A 27 -13.50 17.80 -15.61
C ALA A 27 -14.34 17.46 -14.37
N ASP A 28 -15.28 16.53 -14.48
CA ASP A 28 -16.12 16.07 -13.38
C ASP A 28 -15.28 15.26 -12.37
N LEU A 29 -14.40 14.38 -12.83
CA LEU A 29 -13.44 13.66 -12.00
C LEU A 29 -12.56 14.63 -11.21
N PHE A 30 -11.99 15.64 -11.86
CA PHE A 30 -11.09 16.61 -11.19
C PHE A 30 -11.87 17.47 -10.18
N ALA A 31 -13.08 17.88 -10.50
CA ALA A 31 -13.94 18.58 -9.55
C ALA A 31 -14.22 17.72 -8.32
N TYR A 32 -14.55 16.44 -8.49
CA TYR A 32 -14.76 15.47 -7.42
C TYR A 32 -13.49 15.26 -6.56
N LEU A 33 -12.33 15.10 -7.19
CA LEU A 33 -11.05 14.94 -6.52
C LEU A 33 -10.69 16.17 -5.66
N ILE A 34 -10.90 17.39 -6.22
CA ILE A 34 -10.65 18.65 -5.50
C ILE A 34 -11.59 18.80 -4.30
N GLU A 35 -12.87 18.53 -4.47
CA GLU A 35 -13.87 18.58 -3.40
C GLU A 35 -13.52 17.60 -2.27
N ASN A 36 -12.90 16.47 -2.61
CA ASN A 36 -12.50 15.43 -1.68
C ASN A 36 -11.03 15.52 -1.23
N ASN A 37 -10.45 16.72 -1.21
CA ASN A 37 -9.14 17.03 -0.63
C ASN A 37 -7.98 16.16 -1.19
N THR A 38 -8.03 15.81 -2.46
CA THR A 38 -6.94 15.14 -3.16
C THR A 38 -5.78 16.10 -3.37
N SER A 39 -4.56 15.66 -3.11
CA SER A 39 -3.32 16.41 -3.40
C SER A 39 -2.65 15.95 -4.68
N SER A 40 -2.63 14.63 -4.92
CA SER A 40 -2.04 14.02 -6.11
C SER A 40 -2.94 12.89 -6.61
N PHE A 41 -3.08 12.77 -7.92
CA PHE A 41 -3.86 11.70 -8.55
C PHE A 41 -3.21 11.23 -9.84
N LEU A 42 -2.86 9.97 -9.91
CA LEU A 42 -2.23 9.35 -11.07
C LEU A 42 -3.00 8.11 -11.49
N ILE A 43 -3.16 7.94 -12.79
CA ILE A 43 -3.61 6.69 -13.42
C ILE A 43 -2.62 6.31 -14.51
N SER A 44 -2.09 5.08 -14.43
CA SER A 44 -1.35 4.43 -15.50
C SER A 44 -2.11 3.21 -16.00
N ARG A 45 -2.07 2.97 -17.30
CA ARG A 45 -2.62 1.77 -17.95
C ARG A 45 -1.69 1.30 -19.04
N ASN A 46 -1.36 0.00 -19.06
CA ASN A 46 -0.42 -0.61 -20.01
C ASN A 46 0.95 0.13 -20.04
N GLY A 47 1.38 0.67 -18.92
CA GLY A 47 2.61 1.48 -18.83
C GLY A 47 2.46 2.94 -19.30
N ASP A 48 1.34 3.34 -19.89
CA ASP A 48 1.07 4.71 -20.30
C ASP A 48 0.44 5.51 -19.17
N LEU A 49 1.00 6.68 -18.85
CA LEU A 49 0.46 7.60 -17.85
C LEU A 49 -0.72 8.38 -18.44
N LEU A 50 -1.95 8.05 -18.05
CA LEU A 50 -3.18 8.63 -18.55
C LEU A 50 -3.58 9.91 -17.80
N ILE A 51 -3.36 9.93 -16.49
CA ILE A 51 -3.64 11.08 -15.61
C ILE A 51 -2.44 11.28 -14.71
N ASP A 52 -2.00 12.52 -14.57
CA ASP A 52 -0.91 12.94 -13.70
C ASP A 52 -1.18 14.37 -13.21
N GLU A 53 -1.94 14.46 -12.09
CA GLU A 53 -2.44 15.73 -11.61
C GLU A 53 -2.06 15.99 -10.16
N GLU A 54 -1.63 17.22 -9.91
CA GLU A 54 -1.36 17.77 -8.58
C GLU A 54 -2.38 18.86 -8.25
N PHE A 55 -3.05 18.71 -7.14
CA PHE A 55 -4.08 19.65 -6.69
C PHE A 55 -3.62 20.43 -5.46
N ARG A 56 -4.04 21.68 -5.37
CA ARG A 56 -3.87 22.45 -4.13
C ARG A 56 -5.01 22.10 -3.17
N VAL A 57 -4.69 21.32 -2.14
CA VAL A 57 -5.65 21.03 -1.08
C VAL A 57 -6.04 22.33 -0.39
N LYS A 58 -7.33 22.66 -0.42
CA LYS A 58 -7.86 23.83 0.29
C LYS A 58 -7.70 23.59 1.79
N LYS A 59 -7.04 24.53 2.49
CA LYS A 59 -6.95 24.47 3.95
C LYS A 59 -8.36 24.53 4.52
N SER A 60 -8.81 23.42 5.10
CA SER A 60 -10.07 23.41 5.86
C SER A 60 -9.91 24.32 7.08
N LEU A 61 -10.94 25.09 7.40
CA LEU A 61 -10.98 25.89 8.62
C LEU A 61 -11.31 25.05 9.88
N LYS A 62 -11.64 23.76 9.70
CA LYS A 62 -11.91 22.87 10.83
C LYS A 62 -10.60 22.47 11.53
N PRO A 63 -10.43 22.72 12.83
CA PRO A 63 -9.15 22.45 13.53
C PRO A 63 -8.64 21.02 13.38
N MET A 64 -9.52 20.03 13.42
CA MET A 64 -9.18 18.61 13.20
C MET A 64 -8.61 18.34 11.81
N SER A 65 -9.22 18.91 10.76
CA SER A 65 -8.74 18.75 9.39
C SER A 65 -7.37 19.41 9.19
N ILE A 66 -7.13 20.56 9.80
CA ILE A 66 -5.82 21.23 9.78
C ILE A 66 -4.77 20.36 10.48
N MET A 67 -5.11 19.82 11.64
CA MET A 67 -4.21 18.95 12.39
C MET A 67 -3.86 17.70 11.57
N PHE A 68 -4.84 17.01 11.00
CA PHE A 68 -4.60 15.83 10.15
C PHE A 68 -3.81 16.17 8.91
N PHE A 69 -4.13 17.28 8.23
CA PHE A 69 -3.34 17.74 7.10
C PHE A 69 -1.87 17.91 7.47
N ASN A 70 -1.57 18.65 8.53
CA ASN A 70 -0.20 18.90 8.98
C ASN A 70 0.53 17.63 9.46
N LEU A 71 -0.20 16.60 9.89
CA LEU A 71 0.40 15.33 10.32
C LEU A 71 0.92 14.49 9.16
N PHE A 72 0.28 14.57 8.00
CA PHE A 72 0.59 13.72 6.85
C PHE A 72 1.35 14.47 5.75
N GLN A 73 1.10 15.78 5.59
CA GLN A 73 1.85 16.58 4.63
C GLN A 73 3.31 16.73 5.08
N HIS A 74 4.25 16.27 4.26
CA HIS A 74 5.67 16.43 4.52
C HIS A 74 6.25 17.67 3.85
N GLY A 75 5.91 17.90 2.60
CA GLY A 75 6.39 19.01 1.79
C GLY A 75 6.07 18.83 0.30
N PHE A 76 6.89 19.42 -0.51
CA PHE A 76 6.84 19.29 -1.96
C PHE A 76 8.23 19.03 -2.50
N VAL A 77 8.32 18.17 -3.50
CA VAL A 77 9.53 17.92 -4.27
C VAL A 77 9.19 18.05 -5.75
N LYS A 78 9.90 18.92 -6.48
CA LYS A 78 9.63 19.20 -7.91
C LYS A 78 8.14 19.49 -8.20
N ASN A 79 7.49 20.25 -7.31
CA ASN A 79 6.05 20.58 -7.33
C ASN A 79 5.09 19.41 -7.06
N ARG A 80 5.59 18.23 -6.70
CA ARG A 80 4.78 17.09 -6.29
C ARG A 80 4.58 17.07 -4.79
N SER A 81 3.39 16.73 -4.34
CA SER A 81 3.09 16.53 -2.92
C SER A 81 3.90 15.34 -2.38
N GLN A 82 4.58 15.55 -1.26
CA GLN A 82 5.30 14.50 -0.55
C GLN A 82 4.65 14.30 0.81
N GLU A 83 4.14 13.08 1.07
CA GLU A 83 3.28 12.79 2.20
C GLU A 83 3.71 11.54 2.97
N ASP A 84 3.37 11.52 4.27
CA ASP A 84 3.30 10.28 5.05
C ASP A 84 2.07 9.50 4.56
N VAL A 85 2.29 8.39 3.88
CA VAL A 85 1.22 7.60 3.25
C VAL A 85 0.46 6.71 4.21
N ALA A 86 0.63 6.93 5.51
CA ALA A 86 -0.05 6.18 6.55
C ALA A 86 0.09 4.66 6.36
N SER A 87 -1.04 3.95 6.32
CA SER A 87 -1.03 2.48 6.27
C SER A 87 -0.65 1.88 4.92
N VAL A 88 -0.56 2.66 3.83
CA VAL A 88 0.02 2.20 2.55
C VAL A 88 1.43 1.63 2.77
N GLN A 89 2.19 2.18 3.73
CA GLN A 89 3.52 1.67 4.10
C GLN A 89 3.55 0.18 4.47
N LYS A 90 2.43 -0.39 4.91
CA LYS A 90 2.36 -1.81 5.32
C LYS A 90 2.63 -2.73 4.14
N SER A 91 2.11 -2.39 2.99
CA SER A 91 2.32 -3.15 1.75
C SER A 91 3.79 -3.09 1.29
N VAL A 92 4.48 -1.97 1.52
CA VAL A 92 5.93 -1.87 1.28
C VAL A 92 6.70 -2.78 2.25
N VAL A 93 6.35 -2.81 3.54
CA VAL A 93 6.98 -3.71 4.52
C VAL A 93 6.72 -5.18 4.18
N SER A 94 5.52 -5.52 3.67
CA SER A 94 5.24 -6.88 3.18
C SER A 94 6.26 -7.33 2.14
N ILE A 95 6.52 -6.52 1.14
CA ILE A 95 7.52 -6.82 0.10
C ILE A 95 8.93 -6.91 0.68
N LEU A 96 9.32 -6.03 1.60
CA LEU A 96 10.63 -6.12 2.24
C LEU A 96 10.79 -7.42 3.07
N ILE A 97 9.74 -7.90 3.72
CA ILE A 97 9.74 -9.23 4.38
C ILE A 97 9.90 -10.34 3.35
N GLY A 98 9.20 -10.27 2.21
CA GLY A 98 9.35 -11.26 1.13
C GLY A 98 10.79 -11.31 0.59
N ILE A 99 11.42 -10.15 0.36
CA ILE A 99 12.84 -10.07 -0.03
C ILE A 99 13.75 -10.67 1.05
N ALA A 100 13.48 -10.37 2.33
CA ALA A 100 14.25 -10.94 3.44
C ALA A 100 14.09 -12.46 3.54
N GLN A 101 12.89 -13.00 3.30
CA GLN A 101 12.64 -14.44 3.23
C GLN A 101 13.39 -15.09 2.07
N GLN A 102 13.31 -14.53 0.87
CA GLN A 102 14.05 -14.99 -0.31
C GLN A 102 15.57 -15.04 -0.06
N LYS A 103 16.10 -14.08 0.71
CA LYS A 103 17.51 -14.01 1.09
C LYS A 103 17.87 -14.98 2.23
N GLY A 104 16.91 -15.72 2.79
CA GLY A 104 17.10 -16.61 3.92
C GLY A 104 17.38 -15.91 5.26
N LEU A 105 17.11 -14.59 5.33
CA LEU A 105 17.33 -13.78 6.52
C LEU A 105 16.13 -13.80 7.47
N VAL A 106 14.94 -14.03 6.95
CA VAL A 106 13.68 -14.14 7.67
C VAL A 106 12.93 -15.37 7.20
N ASP A 107 12.32 -16.09 8.14
CA ASP A 107 11.37 -17.18 7.92
C ASP A 107 10.05 -16.75 8.54
N ILE A 108 9.00 -16.56 7.74
CA ILE A 108 7.73 -16.04 8.24
C ILE A 108 6.99 -16.98 9.18
N GLU A 109 7.32 -18.27 9.18
CA GLU A 109 6.76 -19.26 10.11
C GLU A 109 7.46 -19.24 11.48
N LYS A 110 8.57 -18.52 11.62
CA LYS A 110 9.26 -18.34 12.90
C LYS A 110 8.59 -17.29 13.77
N SER A 111 8.74 -17.47 15.09
CA SER A 111 8.28 -16.49 16.07
C SER A 111 8.98 -15.13 15.87
N VAL A 112 8.22 -14.05 16.07
CA VAL A 112 8.76 -12.67 16.11
C VAL A 112 9.89 -12.55 17.13
N SER A 113 9.74 -13.18 18.30
CA SER A 113 10.74 -13.17 19.38
C SER A 113 12.07 -13.85 19.00
N THR A 114 12.09 -14.71 17.97
CA THR A 114 13.33 -15.30 17.43
C THR A 114 14.27 -14.21 16.91
N TYR A 115 13.74 -13.12 16.36
CA TYR A 115 14.52 -12.05 15.75
C TYR A 115 14.77 -10.87 16.67
N ILE A 116 13.74 -10.44 17.43
CA ILE A 116 13.82 -9.19 18.21
C ILE A 116 13.86 -9.44 19.73
N GLY A 117 13.85 -10.69 20.18
CA GLY A 117 13.77 -11.04 21.58
C GLY A 117 12.38 -10.75 22.19
N LYS A 118 12.31 -10.59 23.48
CA LYS A 118 11.09 -10.27 24.22
C LYS A 118 10.52 -8.90 23.78
N TRP A 119 9.27 -8.89 23.32
CA TRP A 119 8.64 -7.67 22.78
C TRP A 119 7.22 -7.41 23.34
N THR A 120 6.63 -8.38 24.02
CA THR A 120 5.35 -8.24 24.73
C THR A 120 5.53 -8.42 26.24
N ARG A 121 4.43 -8.33 27.00
CA ARG A 121 4.39 -8.67 28.43
C ARG A 121 3.87 -10.08 28.68
N LEU A 122 3.60 -10.84 27.64
CA LEU A 122 3.09 -12.21 27.74
C LEU A 122 4.17 -13.15 28.32
N GLU A 123 3.73 -14.28 28.87
CA GLU A 123 4.60 -15.39 29.13
C GLU A 123 5.28 -15.86 27.84
N GLU A 124 6.53 -16.36 27.97
CA GLU A 124 7.36 -16.75 26.83
C GLU A 124 6.67 -17.78 25.92
N GLU A 125 5.97 -18.75 26.55
CA GLU A 125 5.23 -19.78 25.84
C GLU A 125 4.15 -19.19 24.89
N LYS A 126 3.45 -18.16 25.32
CA LYS A 126 2.42 -17.50 24.51
C LYS A 126 3.04 -16.59 23.44
N GLU A 127 4.09 -15.86 23.81
CA GLU A 127 4.76 -14.95 22.89
C GLU A 127 5.44 -15.71 21.75
N SER A 128 6.05 -16.87 22.05
CA SER A 128 6.71 -17.71 21.06
C SER A 128 5.78 -18.30 19.99
N LEU A 129 4.47 -18.30 20.22
CA LEU A 129 3.48 -18.73 19.24
C LEU A 129 3.15 -17.64 18.20
N ILE A 130 3.55 -16.38 18.43
CA ILE A 130 3.25 -15.28 17.51
C ILE A 130 4.31 -15.24 16.42
N THR A 131 3.96 -15.70 15.22
CA THR A 131 4.86 -15.75 14.07
C THR A 131 4.89 -14.44 13.30
N ILE A 132 5.90 -14.26 12.45
CA ILE A 132 5.95 -13.13 11.48
C ILE A 132 4.73 -13.17 10.55
N LYS A 133 4.32 -14.36 10.12
CA LYS A 133 3.11 -14.56 9.32
C LYS A 133 1.86 -14.01 10.02
N ASN A 134 1.70 -14.24 11.32
CA ASN A 134 0.58 -13.67 12.06
C ASN A 134 0.55 -12.13 12.04
N LEU A 135 1.72 -11.48 11.98
CA LEU A 135 1.77 -10.03 11.84
C LEU A 135 1.43 -9.58 10.42
N LEU A 136 1.87 -10.31 9.40
CA LEU A 136 1.51 -10.07 7.99
C LEU A 136 0.00 -10.21 7.75
N GLU A 137 -0.63 -11.19 8.38
CA GLU A 137 -2.06 -11.51 8.27
C GLU A 137 -2.97 -10.69 9.18
N MET A 138 -2.42 -9.90 10.11
CA MET A 138 -3.17 -9.23 11.17
C MET A 138 -3.88 -10.20 12.12
N THR A 139 -3.27 -11.35 12.42
CA THR A 139 -3.82 -12.42 13.27
C THR A 139 -2.96 -12.69 14.51
N SER A 140 -2.25 -11.67 15.01
CA SER A 140 -1.36 -11.81 16.18
C SER A 140 -2.05 -12.25 17.46
N GLY A 141 -3.36 -12.10 17.59
CA GLY A 141 -4.12 -12.36 18.81
C GLY A 141 -3.86 -11.36 19.93
N LEU A 142 -3.32 -10.17 19.60
CA LEU A 142 -3.00 -9.10 20.55
C LEU A 142 -3.88 -7.87 20.33
N ASP A 143 -4.17 -7.17 21.43
CA ASP A 143 -4.68 -5.80 21.36
C ASP A 143 -3.56 -4.77 21.06
N VAL A 144 -3.93 -3.49 20.98
CA VAL A 144 -2.98 -2.40 20.70
C VAL A 144 -1.95 -2.18 21.83
N ASP A 145 -2.22 -2.63 23.05
CA ASP A 145 -1.29 -2.57 24.20
C ASP A 145 -0.51 -3.88 24.40
N PHE A 146 -0.62 -4.83 23.44
CA PHE A 146 0.00 -6.16 23.43
C PHE A 146 -0.53 -7.09 24.51
N ASN A 147 -1.76 -6.89 25.00
CA ASN A 147 -2.43 -7.86 25.83
C ASN A 147 -2.96 -9.02 24.97
N TYR A 148 -2.98 -10.21 25.54
CA TYR A 148 -3.49 -11.39 24.86
C TYR A 148 -5.02 -11.34 24.76
N LEU A 149 -5.54 -11.39 23.55
CA LEU A 149 -6.98 -11.46 23.26
C LEU A 149 -7.42 -12.85 22.82
N ALA A 150 -6.61 -13.48 21.96
CA ALA A 150 -6.95 -14.77 21.35
C ALA A 150 -5.67 -15.52 20.97
N LYS A 151 -5.81 -16.81 20.67
CA LYS A 151 -4.70 -17.61 20.11
C LYS A 151 -4.25 -16.99 18.77
N PRO A 152 -2.94 -16.82 18.54
CA PRO A 152 -2.44 -16.37 17.23
C PRO A 152 -3.03 -17.22 16.09
N GLY A 153 -3.45 -16.57 15.02
CA GLY A 153 -4.11 -17.20 13.87
C GLY A 153 -5.62 -17.44 14.04
N SER A 154 -6.24 -17.19 15.21
CA SER A 154 -7.65 -17.49 15.47
C SER A 154 -8.59 -16.28 15.37
N GLN A 155 -8.06 -15.06 15.34
CA GLN A 155 -8.83 -13.81 15.24
C GLN A 155 -8.07 -12.80 14.37
N TRP A 156 -8.78 -12.18 13.45
CA TRP A 156 -8.27 -11.05 12.69
C TRP A 156 -8.51 -9.75 13.46
N SER A 157 -7.46 -8.93 13.60
CA SER A 157 -7.53 -7.61 14.24
C SER A 157 -6.50 -6.68 13.62
N TYR A 158 -6.94 -5.57 13.05
CA TYR A 158 -6.06 -4.59 12.43
C TYR A 158 -5.17 -3.89 13.46
N ASN A 159 -4.01 -4.46 13.73
CA ASN A 159 -3.10 -4.02 14.79
C ASN A 159 -1.83 -3.38 14.22
N THR A 160 -1.83 -2.06 14.11
CA THR A 160 -0.69 -1.29 13.58
C THR A 160 0.55 -1.38 14.47
N ARG A 161 0.40 -1.55 15.80
CA ARG A 161 1.55 -1.69 16.69
C ARG A 161 2.22 -3.05 16.57
N ALA A 162 1.43 -4.12 16.44
CA ALA A 162 1.96 -5.45 16.17
C ALA A 162 2.67 -5.48 14.82
N TYR A 163 2.01 -5.01 13.75
CA TYR A 163 2.64 -4.86 12.43
C TYR A 163 3.99 -4.14 12.50
N SER A 164 4.11 -3.06 13.28
CA SER A 164 5.34 -2.28 13.33
C SER A 164 6.56 -3.03 13.86
N GLN A 165 6.36 -4.19 14.49
CA GLN A 165 7.45 -5.07 14.90
C GLN A 165 8.18 -5.70 13.70
N LEU A 166 7.51 -5.84 12.54
CA LEU A 166 8.15 -6.33 11.32
C LEU A 166 9.33 -5.44 10.88
N ILE A 167 9.24 -4.13 11.11
CA ILE A 167 10.36 -3.21 10.83
C ILE A 167 11.56 -3.55 11.72
N PHE A 168 11.34 -3.81 13.02
CA PHE A 168 12.43 -4.19 13.92
C PHE A 168 12.99 -5.58 13.59
N VAL A 169 12.13 -6.52 13.13
CA VAL A 169 12.58 -7.81 12.61
C VAL A 169 13.53 -7.62 11.44
N LEU A 170 13.16 -6.80 10.45
CA LEU A 170 14.02 -6.48 9.30
C LEU A 170 15.35 -5.86 9.74
N GLU A 171 15.31 -4.84 10.60
CA GLU A 171 16.54 -4.19 11.10
C GLU A 171 17.45 -5.17 11.86
N LYS A 172 16.90 -6.06 12.66
CA LYS A 172 17.67 -7.06 13.42
C LYS A 172 18.21 -8.17 12.54
N ALA A 173 17.42 -8.69 11.60
CA ALA A 173 17.81 -9.76 10.70
C ALA A 173 18.91 -9.32 9.71
N THR A 174 18.93 -8.04 9.35
CA THR A 174 19.88 -7.51 8.35
C THR A 174 21.04 -6.74 8.96
N GLY A 175 20.92 -6.23 10.19
CA GLY A 175 21.86 -5.30 10.79
C GLY A 175 21.79 -3.88 10.21
N LEU A 176 20.86 -3.60 9.27
CA LEU A 176 20.69 -2.31 8.62
C LEU A 176 19.51 -1.55 9.22
N GLN A 177 19.59 -0.21 9.24
CA GLN A 177 18.44 0.62 9.54
C GLN A 177 17.44 0.58 8.39
N ILE A 178 16.15 0.72 8.67
CA ILE A 178 15.06 0.57 7.67
C ILE A 178 15.24 1.45 6.43
N ASN A 179 15.79 2.67 6.55
CA ASN A 179 16.08 3.53 5.40
C ASN A 179 17.14 2.94 4.48
N ALA A 180 18.25 2.48 5.04
CA ALA A 180 19.35 1.90 4.26
C ALA A 180 18.87 0.61 3.56
N LEU A 181 18.23 -0.27 4.33
CA LEU A 181 17.66 -1.52 3.84
C LEU A 181 16.69 -1.29 2.68
N SER A 182 15.69 -0.41 2.90
CA SER A 182 14.66 -0.16 1.89
C SER A 182 15.22 0.53 0.65
N SER A 183 16.18 1.44 0.83
CA SER A 183 16.88 2.09 -0.28
C SER A 183 17.63 1.09 -1.14
N GLU A 184 18.41 0.20 -0.50
CA GLU A 184 19.20 -0.80 -1.21
C GLU A 184 18.34 -1.84 -1.93
N TRP A 185 17.31 -2.35 -1.26
CA TRP A 185 16.57 -3.51 -1.76
C TRP A 185 15.39 -3.16 -2.65
N LEU A 186 14.82 -1.96 -2.50
CA LEU A 186 13.58 -1.61 -3.16
C LEU A 186 13.60 -0.22 -3.80
N PHE A 187 13.91 0.85 -3.03
CA PHE A 187 13.68 2.20 -3.53
C PHE A 187 14.66 2.61 -4.65
N ALA A 188 15.96 2.30 -4.51
CA ALA A 188 16.94 2.62 -5.54
C ALA A 188 16.73 1.76 -6.81
N PRO A 189 16.52 0.42 -6.73
CA PRO A 189 16.20 -0.39 -7.91
C PRO A 189 14.93 0.06 -8.65
N LEU A 190 13.93 0.56 -7.94
CA LEU A 190 12.68 1.08 -8.53
C LEU A 190 12.75 2.57 -8.89
N LEU A 191 13.88 3.23 -8.69
CA LEU A 191 14.04 4.66 -8.91
C LEU A 191 13.06 5.53 -8.11
N MET A 192 12.66 5.07 -6.93
CA MET A 192 11.81 5.79 -5.97
C MET A 192 12.65 6.79 -5.18
N LYS A 193 13.09 7.86 -5.84
CA LYS A 193 14.12 8.80 -5.33
C LYS A 193 13.62 9.73 -4.22
N ASP A 194 12.30 9.90 -4.15
CA ASP A 194 11.66 10.84 -3.25
C ASP A 194 10.94 10.09 -2.10
N THR A 195 11.36 8.83 -1.84
CA THR A 195 10.77 7.94 -0.83
C THR A 195 11.77 7.60 0.28
N PHE A 196 11.34 7.77 1.53
CA PHE A 196 12.15 7.43 2.71
C PHE A 196 11.30 7.24 3.96
N TRP A 197 11.86 6.56 4.97
CA TRP A 197 11.24 6.42 6.28
C TRP A 197 11.60 7.58 7.20
N LYS A 198 10.61 8.10 7.91
CA LYS A 198 10.76 9.15 8.91
C LYS A 198 10.15 8.73 10.23
N GLU A 199 10.88 8.96 11.34
CA GLU A 199 10.32 8.74 12.66
C GLU A 199 9.18 9.73 12.93
N ARG A 200 8.02 9.20 13.29
CA ARG A 200 6.84 10.00 13.63
C ARG A 200 6.98 10.58 15.02
N LYS A 201 6.88 11.90 15.12
CA LYS A 201 6.82 12.56 16.42
C LYS A 201 5.52 12.14 17.12
N LYS A 202 5.61 11.86 18.42
CA LYS A 202 4.42 11.65 19.25
C LYS A 202 3.61 12.95 19.26
N GLY A 203 2.34 12.85 18.89
CA GLY A 203 1.43 13.99 18.91
C GLY A 203 1.08 14.41 20.36
N PRO A 204 0.55 15.63 20.55
CA PRO A 204 0.03 16.06 21.85
C PRO A 204 -1.11 15.13 22.31
N LEU A 205 -1.28 15.00 23.63
CA LEU A 205 -2.34 14.18 24.26
C LEU A 205 -2.36 12.70 23.86
N GLY A 206 -1.20 12.11 23.51
CA GLY A 206 -1.11 10.72 23.10
C GLY A 206 -1.62 10.43 21.69
N PHE A 207 -1.87 11.44 20.90
CA PHE A 207 -2.22 11.28 19.49
C PHE A 207 -1.13 10.47 18.77
N ARG A 208 -1.52 9.48 17.97
CA ARG A 208 -0.63 8.46 17.39
C ARG A 208 -0.06 7.43 18.38
N LYS A 209 -0.64 7.24 19.56
CA LYS A 209 -0.22 6.18 20.48
C LYS A 209 -0.18 4.81 19.79
N ASP A 210 -1.16 4.57 18.91
CA ASP A 210 -1.36 3.30 18.21
C ASP A 210 -0.75 3.27 16.80
N SER A 211 0.02 4.30 16.42
CA SER A 211 0.68 4.35 15.12
C SER A 211 2.02 3.62 15.13
N SER A 212 2.51 3.23 13.93
CA SER A 212 3.89 2.78 13.74
C SER A 212 4.88 3.88 14.13
N LYS A 213 6.04 3.48 14.68
CA LYS A 213 7.17 4.39 14.98
C LYS A 213 7.61 5.18 13.75
N TYR A 214 7.66 4.53 12.61
CA TYR A 214 8.06 5.13 11.34
C TYR A 214 6.87 5.37 10.42
N GLY A 215 6.93 6.45 9.65
CA GLY A 215 6.07 6.75 8.51
C GLY A 215 6.85 6.68 7.22
N LEU A 216 6.26 6.13 6.18
CA LEU A 216 6.82 6.18 4.84
C LEU A 216 6.42 7.51 4.21
N ILE A 217 7.41 8.32 3.91
CA ILE A 217 7.26 9.59 3.18
C ILE A 217 7.52 9.29 1.71
N THR A 218 6.60 9.66 0.84
CA THR A 218 6.72 9.38 -0.61
C THR A 218 5.87 10.34 -1.44
N THR A 219 6.02 10.28 -2.75
CA THR A 219 5.19 10.96 -3.75
C THR A 219 4.26 9.98 -4.46
N ALA A 220 3.25 10.47 -5.14
CA ALA A 220 2.38 9.62 -5.96
C ALA A 220 3.15 8.96 -7.12
N GLU A 221 4.13 9.67 -7.70
CA GLU A 221 5.00 9.12 -8.75
C GLU A 221 5.82 7.92 -8.27
N ASP A 222 6.42 8.01 -7.08
CA ASP A 222 7.19 6.87 -6.53
C ASP A 222 6.27 5.70 -6.13
N LEU A 223 5.05 5.98 -5.65
CA LEU A 223 4.05 4.92 -5.41
C LEU A 223 3.58 4.26 -6.71
N LEU A 224 3.48 5.01 -7.81
CA LEU A 224 3.17 4.44 -9.12
C LEU A 224 4.23 3.43 -9.54
N LYS A 225 5.53 3.77 -9.42
CA LYS A 225 6.64 2.84 -9.69
C LYS A 225 6.58 1.58 -8.83
N PHE A 226 6.19 1.73 -7.56
CA PHE A 226 5.95 0.57 -6.70
C PHE A 226 4.76 -0.26 -7.18
N GLY A 227 3.70 0.37 -7.67
CA GLY A 227 2.56 -0.31 -8.29
C GLY A 227 2.93 -1.08 -9.57
N GLU A 228 3.74 -0.47 -10.44
CA GLU A 228 4.27 -1.11 -11.66
C GLU A 228 5.09 -2.36 -11.30
N PHE A 229 5.99 -2.25 -10.33
CA PHE A 229 6.75 -3.39 -9.82
C PHE A 229 5.87 -4.53 -9.31
N ILE A 230 4.76 -4.22 -8.62
CA ILE A 230 3.79 -5.25 -8.18
C ILE A 230 3.05 -5.87 -9.37
N LEU A 231 2.62 -5.05 -10.32
CA LEU A 231 1.97 -5.50 -11.55
C LEU A 231 2.87 -6.44 -12.36
N ASP A 232 4.17 -6.12 -12.43
CA ASP A 232 5.23 -6.89 -13.08
C ASP A 232 5.76 -8.06 -12.20
N ARG A 233 4.98 -8.45 -11.19
CA ARG A 233 5.26 -9.61 -10.31
C ARG A 233 6.67 -9.62 -9.71
N GLY A 234 7.11 -8.48 -9.18
CA GLY A 234 8.37 -8.39 -8.45
C GLY A 234 9.60 -8.12 -9.33
N THR A 235 9.38 -7.75 -10.58
CA THR A 235 10.45 -7.39 -11.53
C THR A 235 10.54 -5.87 -11.69
N SER A 236 11.74 -5.34 -11.82
CA SER A 236 12.00 -3.98 -12.25
C SER A 236 12.56 -3.96 -13.68
N VAL A 237 12.69 -2.79 -14.28
CA VAL A 237 13.30 -2.63 -15.61
C VAL A 237 14.72 -3.22 -15.67
N ALA A 238 15.43 -3.26 -14.56
CA ALA A 238 16.83 -3.68 -14.50
C ALA A 238 17.02 -5.12 -13.99
N ASP A 239 16.15 -5.63 -13.11
CA ASP A 239 16.36 -6.93 -12.45
C ASP A 239 15.08 -7.46 -11.80
N THR A 240 15.06 -8.75 -11.49
CA THR A 240 14.05 -9.39 -10.63
C THR A 240 14.42 -9.16 -9.16
N ILE A 241 13.69 -8.28 -8.49
CA ILE A 241 13.94 -7.91 -7.09
C ILE A 241 13.43 -9.01 -6.16
N ILE A 242 12.23 -9.52 -6.43
CA ILE A 242 11.64 -10.63 -5.68
C ILE A 242 11.23 -11.72 -6.66
N SER A 243 11.86 -12.90 -6.51
CA SER A 243 11.60 -14.09 -7.32
C SER A 243 10.83 -15.18 -6.56
N ASP A 244 10.52 -14.95 -5.28
CA ASP A 244 9.67 -15.83 -4.48
C ASP A 244 8.20 -15.64 -4.91
N VAL A 245 7.83 -16.34 -6.00
CA VAL A 245 6.48 -16.29 -6.58
C VAL A 245 5.43 -16.74 -5.57
N ASN A 246 5.75 -17.73 -4.73
CA ASN A 246 4.80 -18.22 -3.70
C ASN A 246 4.49 -17.14 -2.70
N PHE A 247 5.50 -16.41 -2.19
CA PHE A 247 5.28 -15.31 -1.27
C PHE A 247 4.42 -14.21 -1.89
N LEU A 248 4.67 -13.87 -3.16
CA LEU A 248 3.88 -12.86 -3.87
C LEU A 248 2.43 -13.31 -4.05
N GLU A 249 2.21 -14.56 -4.48
CA GLU A 249 0.86 -15.11 -4.64
C GLU A 249 0.09 -15.13 -3.32
N GLU A 250 0.72 -15.57 -2.22
CA GLU A 250 0.13 -15.55 -0.88
C GLU A 250 -0.14 -14.12 -0.40
N SER A 251 0.70 -13.15 -0.79
CA SER A 251 0.50 -11.74 -0.45
C SER A 251 -0.77 -11.15 -1.08
N PHE A 252 -1.12 -11.60 -2.28
CA PHE A 252 -2.22 -11.07 -3.09
C PHE A 252 -3.44 -11.99 -3.16
N THR A 253 -3.47 -13.01 -2.31
CA THR A 253 -4.63 -13.88 -2.10
C THR A 253 -5.03 -13.86 -0.63
N LYS A 254 -6.23 -14.39 -0.31
CA LYS A 254 -6.64 -14.48 1.10
C LYS A 254 -5.66 -15.37 1.86
N SER A 255 -4.99 -14.81 2.85
CA SER A 255 -3.99 -15.52 3.65
C SER A 255 -4.61 -16.37 4.78
N GLN A 256 -5.86 -16.12 5.13
CA GLN A 256 -6.61 -16.80 6.18
C GLN A 256 -8.13 -16.71 5.94
N ASN A 257 -8.94 -17.51 6.63
CA ASN A 257 -10.38 -17.62 6.41
C ASN A 257 -11.24 -16.72 7.32
N ILE A 258 -10.64 -15.83 8.12
CA ILE A 258 -11.36 -14.97 9.09
C ILE A 258 -11.76 -13.66 8.43
N ASN A 259 -10.85 -13.08 7.65
CA ASN A 259 -11.08 -11.89 6.82
C ASN A 259 -10.60 -12.16 5.39
N GLU A 260 -11.49 -12.58 4.52
CA GLU A 260 -11.14 -12.94 3.15
C GLU A 260 -10.62 -11.75 2.31
N ALA A 261 -10.86 -10.50 2.77
CA ALA A 261 -10.41 -9.28 2.12
C ALA A 261 -8.96 -8.89 2.48
N TYR A 262 -8.15 -9.81 3.05
CA TYR A 262 -6.80 -9.49 3.50
C TYR A 262 -5.79 -10.59 3.18
N GLY A 263 -4.71 -10.18 2.53
CA GLY A 263 -3.50 -10.99 2.28
C GLY A 263 -2.37 -10.64 3.25
N TYR A 264 -1.13 -10.68 2.81
CA TYR A 264 0.01 -10.25 3.63
C TYR A 264 0.17 -8.73 3.58
N LEU A 265 -0.57 -8.02 4.44
CA LEU A 265 -0.62 -6.54 4.53
C LEU A 265 -1.16 -5.85 3.27
N TRP A 266 -1.92 -6.57 2.47
CA TRP A 266 -2.65 -6.06 1.32
C TRP A 266 -4.15 -6.27 1.50
N TRP A 267 -4.93 -5.31 1.05
CA TRP A 267 -6.38 -5.44 0.94
C TRP A 267 -6.77 -6.05 -0.41
N LEU A 268 -7.78 -6.91 -0.40
CA LEU A 268 -8.24 -7.66 -1.56
C LEU A 268 -9.72 -7.39 -1.79
N ASN A 269 -10.09 -7.11 -3.04
CA ASN A 269 -11.48 -6.78 -3.37
C ASN A 269 -12.31 -7.98 -3.86
N ASN A 270 -11.73 -9.18 -3.97
CA ASN A 270 -12.38 -10.40 -4.46
C ASN A 270 -13.05 -11.24 -3.36
N SER A 271 -13.38 -10.64 -2.22
CA SER A 271 -13.90 -11.32 -1.04
C SER A 271 -15.43 -11.42 -1.04
N LYS A 272 -15.97 -12.47 -0.41
CA LYS A 272 -17.43 -12.61 -0.13
C LYS A 272 -17.84 -11.91 1.16
N SER A 273 -16.89 -11.62 2.02
CA SER A 273 -17.05 -10.87 3.25
C SER A 273 -15.75 -10.19 3.61
N HIS A 274 -15.82 -9.11 4.38
CA HIS A 274 -14.67 -8.33 4.80
C HIS A 274 -14.82 -7.82 6.23
N MET A 275 -13.69 -7.57 6.88
CA MET A 275 -13.59 -6.81 8.13
C MET A 275 -12.68 -5.61 7.89
N THR A 276 -12.97 -4.50 8.55
CA THR A 276 -12.12 -3.30 8.52
C THR A 276 -11.59 -2.97 9.93
N TRP A 277 -10.76 -1.94 10.04
CA TRP A 277 -10.21 -1.52 11.35
C TRP A 277 -11.28 -1.06 12.36
N ASP A 278 -12.46 -0.64 11.88
CA ASP A 278 -13.55 -0.05 12.64
C ASP A 278 -14.86 -0.88 12.60
N LYS A 279 -14.92 -1.88 11.72
CA LYS A 279 -16.13 -2.70 11.54
C LYS A 279 -15.80 -4.19 11.62
N GLY A 280 -16.67 -4.92 12.27
CA GLY A 280 -16.66 -6.38 12.27
C GLY A 280 -17.02 -6.95 10.89
N LEU A 281 -17.27 -8.27 10.85
CA LEU A 281 -17.58 -8.99 9.62
C LEU A 281 -18.80 -8.39 8.91
N SER A 282 -18.58 -7.96 7.67
CA SER A 282 -19.59 -7.39 6.78
C SER A 282 -19.68 -8.24 5.51
N PRO A 283 -20.89 -8.48 4.96
CA PRO A 283 -21.04 -9.23 3.71
C PRO A 283 -20.59 -8.42 2.50
N GLY A 284 -20.19 -9.14 1.43
CA GLY A 284 -19.76 -8.55 0.17
C GLY A 284 -18.31 -8.12 0.15
N LYS A 285 -17.89 -7.66 -1.02
CA LYS A 285 -16.52 -7.16 -1.24
C LYS A 285 -16.28 -5.80 -0.57
N LEU A 286 -15.02 -5.48 -0.34
CA LEU A 286 -14.62 -4.26 0.37
C LEU A 286 -15.12 -2.98 -0.30
N LEU A 287 -14.99 -2.89 -1.63
CA LEU A 287 -15.39 -1.75 -2.45
C LEU A 287 -16.30 -2.25 -3.61
N PRO A 288 -17.64 -2.12 -3.48
CA PRO A 288 -18.58 -2.67 -4.45
C PRO A 288 -18.40 -2.22 -5.90
N ASN A 289 -18.05 -0.96 -6.16
CA ASN A 289 -17.90 -0.42 -7.51
C ASN A 289 -16.51 -0.73 -8.15
N VAL A 290 -15.57 -1.25 -7.36
CA VAL A 290 -14.19 -1.54 -7.81
C VAL A 290 -14.12 -2.95 -8.39
N PRO A 291 -13.33 -3.21 -9.46
CA PRO A 291 -13.12 -4.57 -10.00
C PRO A 291 -12.70 -5.58 -8.93
N ASP A 292 -13.16 -6.83 -9.06
CA ASP A 292 -12.98 -7.87 -8.04
C ASP A 292 -11.49 -8.20 -7.80
N GLU A 293 -10.69 -8.26 -8.87
CA GLU A 293 -9.27 -8.63 -8.80
C GLU A 293 -8.36 -7.51 -8.27
N THR A 294 -8.95 -6.39 -7.83
CA THR A 294 -8.14 -5.24 -7.36
C THR A 294 -7.40 -5.56 -6.09
N ILE A 295 -6.09 -5.32 -6.13
CA ILE A 295 -5.16 -5.35 -5.00
C ILE A 295 -4.98 -3.93 -4.50
N LEU A 296 -5.12 -3.71 -3.19
CA LEU A 296 -5.16 -2.37 -2.62
C LEU A 296 -4.16 -2.21 -1.47
N ALA A 297 -3.40 -1.13 -1.49
CA ALA A 297 -2.72 -0.59 -0.32
C ALA A 297 -3.46 0.67 0.14
N LEU A 298 -4.09 0.61 1.33
CA LEU A 298 -4.95 1.67 1.85
C LEU A 298 -4.30 2.38 3.04
N GLY A 299 -4.43 3.69 3.08
CA GLY A 299 -3.93 4.54 4.16
C GLY A 299 -4.97 5.54 4.67
N ALA A 300 -4.80 6.00 5.90
CA ALA A 300 -5.68 7.00 6.49
C ALA A 300 -5.81 8.24 5.60
N GLY A 301 -7.03 8.79 5.50
CA GLY A 301 -7.37 9.88 4.59
C GLY A 301 -7.53 9.42 3.15
N ASP A 302 -7.90 8.15 2.95
CA ASP A 302 -8.11 7.49 1.66
C ASP A 302 -6.93 7.64 0.68
N ARG A 303 -5.71 7.60 1.25
CA ARG A 303 -4.51 7.38 0.46
C ARG A 303 -4.54 5.97 -0.09
N VAL A 304 -4.33 5.83 -1.38
CA VAL A 304 -4.47 4.53 -2.03
C VAL A 304 -3.43 4.34 -3.12
N LEU A 305 -2.96 3.10 -3.20
CA LEU A 305 -2.43 2.47 -4.39
C LEU A 305 -3.36 1.31 -4.72
N ALA A 306 -4.03 1.38 -5.87
CA ALA A 306 -4.89 0.31 -6.39
C ALA A 306 -4.27 -0.26 -7.67
N ILE A 307 -4.22 -1.58 -7.77
CA ILE A 307 -3.63 -2.31 -8.89
C ILE A 307 -4.69 -3.29 -9.41
N ILE A 308 -5.01 -3.21 -10.70
CA ILE A 308 -5.97 -4.08 -11.37
C ILE A 308 -5.23 -4.85 -12.47
N PRO A 309 -4.76 -6.08 -12.17
CA PRO A 309 -3.89 -6.83 -13.09
C PRO A 309 -4.50 -7.09 -14.46
N SER A 310 -5.77 -7.47 -14.54
CA SER A 310 -6.43 -7.79 -15.82
C SER A 310 -6.61 -6.59 -16.74
N LYS A 311 -6.50 -5.37 -16.20
CA LYS A 311 -6.61 -4.11 -16.95
C LYS A 311 -5.25 -3.42 -17.12
N GLU A 312 -4.18 -4.03 -16.61
CA GLU A 312 -2.85 -3.39 -16.50
C GLU A 312 -2.95 -1.94 -15.99
N LEU A 313 -3.84 -1.74 -15.00
CA LEU A 313 -4.18 -0.41 -14.50
C LEU A 313 -3.68 -0.23 -13.07
N ILE A 314 -3.04 0.91 -12.85
CA ILE A 314 -2.60 1.37 -11.53
C ILE A 314 -3.20 2.74 -11.28
N LEU A 315 -3.75 2.92 -10.08
CA LEU A 315 -4.26 4.19 -9.59
C LEU A 315 -3.56 4.55 -8.29
N VAL A 316 -3.08 5.78 -8.21
CA VAL A 316 -2.52 6.36 -6.98
C VAL A 316 -3.29 7.63 -6.63
N ARG A 317 -3.72 7.71 -5.37
CA ARG A 317 -4.28 8.95 -4.81
C ARG A 317 -3.60 9.28 -3.48
N LEU A 318 -3.10 10.48 -3.36
CA LEU A 318 -2.67 11.11 -2.11
C LEU A 318 -3.63 12.25 -1.75
N GLY A 319 -3.62 12.65 -0.48
CA GLY A 319 -4.45 13.76 -0.01
C GLY A 319 -4.87 13.64 1.44
N SER A 320 -5.80 14.48 1.86
CA SER A 320 -6.38 14.48 3.20
C SER A 320 -7.72 13.70 3.22
N PHE A 321 -8.33 13.62 4.39
CA PHE A 321 -9.64 12.98 4.55
C PHE A 321 -10.66 13.58 3.61
N PRO A 322 -11.33 12.77 2.78
CA PRO A 322 -12.33 13.26 1.84
C PRO A 322 -13.57 13.79 2.58
N ASN A 323 -14.37 14.60 1.88
CA ASN A 323 -15.67 15.04 2.38
C ASN A 323 -16.73 13.98 2.17
N ASP A 324 -16.61 13.18 1.11
CA ASP A 324 -17.46 12.02 0.86
C ASP A 324 -16.98 10.83 1.69
N SER A 325 -17.83 10.32 2.58
CA SER A 325 -17.52 9.15 3.42
C SER A 325 -17.40 7.84 2.65
N ASN A 326 -17.87 7.79 1.39
CA ASN A 326 -17.78 6.64 0.49
C ASN A 326 -16.85 6.91 -0.70
N PHE A 327 -15.94 7.85 -0.54
CA PHE A 327 -15.08 8.39 -1.58
C PHE A 327 -14.41 7.31 -2.44
N MET A 328 -13.76 6.34 -1.81
CA MET A 328 -13.02 5.29 -2.52
C MET A 328 -13.92 4.45 -3.43
N ASN A 329 -15.15 4.18 -3.02
CA ASN A 329 -16.08 3.43 -3.84
C ASN A 329 -16.67 4.29 -4.97
N ASN A 330 -17.04 5.55 -4.66
CA ASN A 330 -17.68 6.47 -5.61
C ASN A 330 -16.69 7.00 -6.65
N LEU A 331 -15.40 7.10 -6.34
CA LEU A 331 -14.34 7.47 -7.28
C LEU A 331 -14.36 6.61 -8.56
N TRP A 332 -14.69 5.32 -8.41
CA TRP A 332 -14.70 4.38 -9.53
C TRP A 332 -15.81 4.63 -10.54
N GLU A 333 -16.86 5.38 -10.19
CA GLU A 333 -17.90 5.80 -11.13
C GLU A 333 -17.37 6.75 -12.19
N TYR A 334 -16.32 7.50 -11.87
CA TYR A 334 -15.65 8.42 -12.78
C TYR A 334 -14.55 7.75 -13.63
N ILE A 335 -14.10 6.55 -13.28
CA ILE A 335 -12.95 5.88 -13.91
C ILE A 335 -13.40 4.76 -14.87
N GLN A 336 -14.61 4.21 -14.68
CA GLN A 336 -15.10 3.06 -15.44
C GLN A 336 -15.53 3.39 -16.89
N ASN A 337 -15.58 4.66 -17.25
CA ASN A 337 -16.02 5.11 -18.59
C ASN A 337 -14.79 5.35 -19.53
#